data_ef34e3d6ee9a544eb72821a8de7e740a
#
_entry.id   ef34e3d6ee9a544eb72821a8de7e740a
#
_cell.length_a   1.000
_cell.length_b   1.000
_cell.length_c   1.000
_cell.angle_alpha   90.00
_cell.angle_beta   90.00
_cell.angle_gamma   90.00
#
_symmetry.space_group_name_H-M   'P 1'
#
loop_
_entity.id
_entity.type
_entity.pdbx_description
1 polymer ?
#
loop_
_entity_poly.entity_id
_entity_poly.type
_entity_poly.pdbx_seq_one_letter_code
_entity_poly.pdbx_strand_id
1 'polypeptide(L)'
;MTMGALGSITGGVAASAVGTLAMDTWLYREYRHGGGETGFAAWESSDGTASWEDAPAPAKAAKKILEAVLKREVPPRYARALNNLTHWGFGLAAGAGYGLLMSSGRKPRIAYGPPFGAAVWANGYVVLPLLGVYEPIWHYDLQTLGKDLRAHLVFGTTTAAAFRLICAAEGGP
;
A
#
# COMPACT_ATOMS: atom_id res chain seq x y z
N MET A 1 -17.25 11.23 -21.58
CA MET A 1 -17.73 9.83 -21.39
C MET A 1 -17.21 9.33 -20.05
N THR A 2 -18.00 8.61 -19.28
CA THR A 2 -17.50 7.95 -18.06
C THR A 2 -16.82 6.64 -18.46
N MET A 3 -15.63 6.38 -17.93
CA MET A 3 -14.97 5.07 -18.08
C MET A 3 -15.93 3.95 -17.66
N GLY A 4 -16.00 2.86 -18.42
CA GLY A 4 -16.69 1.65 -17.98
C GLY A 4 -16.05 1.08 -16.69
N ALA A 5 -16.76 0.20 -16.00
CA ALA A 5 -16.28 -0.38 -14.72
C ALA A 5 -14.89 -1.01 -14.85
N LEU A 6 -14.63 -1.77 -15.92
CA LEU A 6 -13.31 -2.39 -16.14
C LEU A 6 -12.22 -1.34 -16.36
N GLY A 7 -12.47 -0.31 -17.18
CA GLY A 7 -11.52 0.79 -17.36
C GLY A 7 -11.23 1.55 -16.07
N SER A 8 -12.26 1.78 -15.24
CA SER A 8 -12.09 2.41 -13.93
C SER A 8 -11.24 1.55 -12.98
N ILE A 9 -11.43 0.22 -12.98
CA ILE A 9 -10.64 -0.71 -12.16
C ILE A 9 -9.17 -0.70 -12.62
N THR A 10 -8.92 -0.85 -13.92
CA THR A 10 -7.54 -0.84 -14.46
C THR A 10 -6.87 0.51 -14.27
N GLY A 11 -7.60 1.62 -14.46
CA GLY A 11 -7.13 2.96 -14.16
C GLY A 11 -6.79 3.14 -12.67
N GLY A 12 -7.61 2.58 -11.78
CA GLY A 12 -7.36 2.56 -10.33
C GLY A 12 -6.09 1.78 -9.96
N VAL A 13 -5.87 0.61 -10.57
CA VAL A 13 -4.64 -0.18 -10.42
C VAL A 13 -3.42 0.62 -10.87
N ALA A 14 -3.45 1.21 -12.06
CA ALA A 14 -2.34 2.01 -12.57
C ALA A 14 -2.08 3.24 -11.69
N ALA A 15 -3.12 3.93 -11.25
CA ALA A 15 -3.02 5.09 -10.37
C ALA A 15 -2.41 4.72 -9.00
N SER A 16 -2.79 3.58 -8.42
CA SER A 16 -2.26 3.15 -7.13
C SER A 16 -0.83 2.65 -7.20
N ALA A 17 -0.37 2.14 -8.36
CA ALA A 17 1.05 1.87 -8.56
C ALA A 17 1.89 3.16 -8.37
N VAL A 18 1.43 4.29 -8.94
CA VAL A 18 2.05 5.60 -8.73
C VAL A 18 1.93 6.04 -7.26
N GLY A 19 0.77 5.78 -6.63
CA GLY A 19 0.54 6.06 -5.21
C GLY A 19 1.47 5.28 -4.29
N THR A 20 1.67 3.98 -4.53
CA THR A 20 2.58 3.12 -3.78
C THR A 20 4.02 3.64 -3.90
N LEU A 21 4.48 3.91 -5.13
CA LEU A 21 5.82 4.45 -5.34
C LEU A 21 6.04 5.81 -4.66
N ALA A 22 5.03 6.67 -4.64
CA ALA A 22 5.10 7.97 -3.95
C ALA A 22 5.19 7.78 -2.42
N MET A 23 4.41 6.86 -1.86
CA MET A 23 4.48 6.49 -0.44
C MET A 23 5.87 5.93 -0.10
N ASP A 24 6.38 5.01 -0.90
CA ASP A 24 7.68 4.38 -0.68
C ASP A 24 8.83 5.39 -0.81
N THR A 25 8.73 6.32 -1.75
CA THR A 25 9.67 7.44 -1.86
C THR A 25 9.65 8.32 -0.60
N TRP A 26 8.46 8.58 -0.03
CA TRP A 26 8.33 9.34 1.20
C TRP A 26 8.93 8.58 2.40
N LEU A 27 8.62 7.28 2.54
CA LEU A 27 9.17 6.41 3.58
C LEU A 27 10.68 6.25 3.46
N TYR A 28 11.19 6.15 2.23
CA TYR A 28 12.63 6.10 1.98
C TYR A 28 13.35 7.40 2.41
N ARG A 29 12.76 8.56 2.19
CA ARG A 29 13.31 9.82 2.72
C ARG A 29 13.38 9.81 4.25
N GLU A 30 12.34 9.34 4.91
CA GLU A 30 12.33 9.18 6.37
C GLU A 30 13.43 8.20 6.84
N TYR A 31 13.58 7.07 6.13
CA TYR A 31 14.65 6.11 6.37
C TYR A 31 16.04 6.76 6.25
N ARG A 32 16.28 7.55 5.21
CA ARG A 32 17.55 8.27 4.98
C ARG A 32 17.80 9.34 6.04
N HIS A 33 16.77 10.07 6.46
CA HIS A 33 16.88 11.07 7.54
C HIS A 33 17.19 10.41 8.91
N GLY A 34 16.75 9.18 9.10
CA GLY A 34 17.07 8.36 10.29
C GLY A 34 18.45 7.71 10.26
N GLY A 35 19.31 8.03 9.27
CA GLY A 35 20.66 7.47 9.15
C GLY A 35 20.76 6.18 8.32
N GLY A 36 19.70 5.79 7.64
CA GLY A 36 19.73 4.64 6.73
C GLY A 36 20.66 4.86 5.55
N GLU A 37 21.47 3.84 5.18
CA GLU A 37 22.52 3.96 4.14
C GLU A 37 22.18 3.21 2.85
N THR A 38 21.25 2.25 2.89
CA THR A 38 20.85 1.43 1.72
C THR A 38 20.31 2.30 0.59
N GLY A 39 20.69 2.01 -0.65
CA GLY A 39 20.16 2.67 -1.83
C GLY A 39 18.68 2.35 -2.08
N PHE A 40 17.94 3.25 -2.76
CA PHE A 40 16.49 3.13 -2.93
C PHE A 40 16.04 1.77 -3.48
N ALA A 41 16.66 1.29 -4.56
CA ALA A 41 16.23 0.03 -5.19
C ALA A 41 16.39 -1.19 -4.26
N ALA A 42 17.48 -1.25 -3.49
CA ALA A 42 17.71 -2.33 -2.55
C ALA A 42 16.78 -2.22 -1.33
N TRP A 43 16.53 -1.00 -0.84
CA TRP A 43 15.59 -0.73 0.25
C TRP A 43 14.16 -1.08 -0.18
N GLU A 44 13.70 -0.60 -1.33
CA GLU A 44 12.37 -0.85 -1.89
C GLU A 44 12.11 -2.35 -2.11
N SER A 45 13.11 -3.06 -2.64
CA SER A 45 13.02 -4.50 -2.87
C SER A 45 13.26 -5.33 -1.62
N SER A 46 13.44 -4.71 -0.45
CA SER A 46 13.74 -5.39 0.82
C SER A 46 14.93 -6.36 0.72
N ASP A 47 16.02 -5.92 0.05
CA ASP A 47 17.15 -6.78 -0.33
C ASP A 47 17.90 -7.39 0.87
N GLY A 48 17.84 -6.73 2.04
CA GLY A 48 18.41 -7.22 3.29
C GLY A 48 17.54 -8.22 4.06
N THR A 49 16.32 -8.54 3.61
CA THR A 49 15.41 -9.43 4.34
C THR A 49 15.77 -10.89 4.14
N ALA A 50 16.48 -11.48 5.11
CA ALA A 50 16.95 -12.86 5.08
C ALA A 50 16.15 -13.79 6.01
N SER A 51 15.47 -13.25 7.01
CA SER A 51 14.73 -14.02 8.03
C SER A 51 13.32 -13.48 8.25
N TRP A 52 12.51 -14.25 8.98
CA TRP A 52 11.19 -13.79 9.39
C TRP A 52 11.22 -12.74 10.52
N GLU A 53 12.30 -12.72 11.30
CA GLU A 53 12.47 -11.74 12.38
C GLU A 53 12.63 -10.33 11.81
N ASP A 54 13.46 -10.21 10.77
CA ASP A 54 13.74 -8.94 10.10
C ASP A 54 12.67 -8.54 9.06
N ALA A 55 11.74 -9.47 8.77
CA ALA A 55 10.74 -9.24 7.71
C ALA A 55 9.76 -8.11 8.08
N PRO A 56 9.43 -7.21 7.14
CA PRO A 56 8.39 -6.21 7.33
C PRO A 56 7.00 -6.82 7.52
N ALA A 57 6.07 -6.01 8.01
CA ALA A 57 4.69 -6.43 8.31
C ALA A 57 3.96 -7.12 7.14
N PRO A 58 4.06 -6.66 5.88
CA PRO A 58 3.42 -7.35 4.75
C PRO A 58 3.88 -8.80 4.58
N ALA A 59 5.20 -9.06 4.74
CA ALA A 59 5.75 -10.41 4.68
C ALA A 59 5.22 -11.30 5.81
N LYS A 60 5.18 -10.78 7.04
CA LYS A 60 4.67 -11.50 8.22
C LYS A 60 3.19 -11.82 8.09
N ALA A 61 2.39 -10.91 7.55
CA ALA A 61 0.98 -11.15 7.26
C ALA A 61 0.79 -12.26 6.22
N ALA A 62 1.53 -12.17 5.10
CA ALA A 62 1.51 -13.22 4.07
C ALA A 62 1.92 -14.57 4.61
N LYS A 63 3.00 -14.64 5.42
CA LYS A 63 3.44 -15.86 6.08
C LYS A 63 2.30 -16.50 6.87
N LYS A 64 1.66 -15.74 7.77
CA LYS A 64 0.58 -16.26 8.61
C LYS A 64 -0.60 -16.79 7.81
N ILE A 65 -1.00 -16.07 6.78
CA ILE A 65 -2.10 -16.51 5.90
C ILE A 65 -1.72 -17.80 5.17
N LEU A 66 -0.52 -17.85 4.58
CA LEU A 66 -0.07 -19.03 3.85
C LEU A 66 0.08 -20.27 4.75
N GLU A 67 0.64 -20.11 5.94
CA GLU A 67 0.78 -21.20 6.91
C GLU A 67 -0.59 -21.71 7.38
N ALA A 68 -1.55 -20.81 7.59
CA ALA A 68 -2.91 -21.19 7.94
C ALA A 68 -3.62 -21.99 6.83
N VAL A 69 -3.39 -21.63 5.55
CA VAL A 69 -3.98 -22.32 4.40
C VAL A 69 -3.26 -23.60 4.06
N LEU A 70 -1.92 -23.56 3.99
CA LEU A 70 -1.10 -24.69 3.53
C LEU A 70 -0.86 -25.73 4.64
N LYS A 71 -1.14 -25.38 5.90
CA LYS A 71 -0.88 -26.21 7.10
C LYS A 71 0.58 -26.67 7.22
N ARG A 72 1.50 -25.85 6.76
CA ARG A 72 2.95 -26.10 6.82
C ARG A 72 3.69 -24.77 6.97
N GLU A 73 4.88 -24.81 7.55
CA GLU A 73 5.75 -23.64 7.67
C GLU A 73 6.22 -23.12 6.30
N VAL A 74 6.29 -21.81 6.20
CA VAL A 74 6.84 -21.10 5.03
C VAL A 74 8.32 -20.83 5.28
N PRO A 75 9.24 -21.35 4.45
CA PRO A 75 10.67 -21.14 4.63
C PRO A 75 11.09 -19.66 4.56
N PRO A 76 12.08 -19.22 5.37
CA PRO A 76 12.52 -17.81 5.43
C PRO A 76 12.99 -17.23 4.09
N ARG A 77 13.52 -18.06 3.18
CA ARG A 77 13.92 -17.63 1.83
C ARG A 77 12.82 -16.94 1.02
N TYR A 78 11.56 -17.09 1.41
CA TYR A 78 10.43 -16.45 0.76
C TYR A 78 10.07 -15.09 1.38
N ALA A 79 10.68 -14.69 2.49
CA ALA A 79 10.33 -13.47 3.23
C ALA A 79 10.39 -12.22 2.34
N ARG A 80 11.51 -12.02 1.62
CA ARG A 80 11.67 -10.92 0.66
C ARG A 80 10.60 -10.92 -0.43
N ALA A 81 10.40 -12.05 -1.09
CA ALA A 81 9.44 -12.16 -2.18
C ALA A 81 8.00 -11.91 -1.69
N LEU A 82 7.65 -12.45 -0.53
CA LEU A 82 6.33 -12.26 0.08
C LEU A 82 6.13 -10.81 0.54
N ASN A 83 7.19 -10.14 1.01
CA ASN A 83 7.09 -8.71 1.32
C ASN A 83 6.68 -7.92 0.07
N ASN A 84 7.46 -8.02 -0.99
CA ASN A 84 7.22 -7.26 -2.21
C ASN A 84 5.87 -7.59 -2.85
N LEU A 85 5.54 -8.87 -2.94
CA LEU A 85 4.27 -9.31 -3.52
C LEU A 85 3.07 -8.80 -2.70
N THR A 86 3.15 -8.86 -1.37
CA THR A 86 2.03 -8.44 -0.51
C THR A 86 1.92 -6.93 -0.45
N HIS A 87 3.03 -6.22 -0.31
CA HIS A 87 3.04 -4.76 -0.28
C HIS A 87 2.45 -4.17 -1.58
N TRP A 88 3.04 -4.51 -2.71
CA TRP A 88 2.57 -4.04 -4.01
C TRP A 88 1.18 -4.60 -4.35
N GLY A 89 0.94 -5.89 -4.12
CA GLY A 89 -0.36 -6.52 -4.38
C GLY A 89 -1.49 -5.87 -3.60
N PHE A 90 -1.27 -5.53 -2.33
CA PHE A 90 -2.25 -4.82 -1.51
C PHE A 90 -2.49 -3.40 -2.02
N GLY A 91 -1.44 -2.65 -2.37
CA GLY A 91 -1.57 -1.31 -2.94
C GLY A 91 -2.37 -1.31 -4.24
N LEU A 92 -2.07 -2.25 -5.15
CA LEU A 92 -2.78 -2.40 -6.43
C LEU A 92 -4.23 -2.82 -6.23
N ALA A 93 -4.50 -3.75 -5.30
CA ALA A 93 -5.87 -4.17 -4.97
C ALA A 93 -6.69 -3.02 -4.35
N ALA A 94 -6.10 -2.23 -3.47
CA ALA A 94 -6.73 -1.02 -2.93
C ALA A 94 -7.07 -0.03 -4.06
N GLY A 95 -6.16 0.15 -5.02
CA GLY A 95 -6.41 0.97 -6.21
C GLY A 95 -7.52 0.44 -7.11
N ALA A 96 -7.61 -0.87 -7.29
CA ALA A 96 -8.73 -1.51 -7.99
C ALA A 96 -10.06 -1.19 -7.31
N GLY A 97 -10.11 -1.28 -5.97
CA GLY A 97 -11.26 -0.89 -5.16
C GLY A 97 -11.60 0.60 -5.30
N TYR A 98 -10.60 1.48 -5.31
CA TYR A 98 -10.79 2.92 -5.56
C TYR A 98 -11.40 3.16 -6.95
N GLY A 99 -10.87 2.53 -8.00
CA GLY A 99 -11.39 2.62 -9.36
C GLY A 99 -12.85 2.13 -9.45
N LEU A 100 -13.16 1.02 -8.79
CA LEU A 100 -14.51 0.48 -8.72
C LEU A 100 -15.48 1.47 -8.03
N LEU A 101 -15.08 2.09 -6.92
CA LEU A 101 -15.86 3.14 -6.27
C LEU A 101 -16.10 4.34 -7.17
N MET A 102 -15.15 4.71 -8.02
CA MET A 102 -15.28 5.82 -8.96
C MET A 102 -16.16 5.45 -10.17
N SER A 103 -16.27 4.17 -10.55
CA SER A 103 -17.10 3.71 -11.66
C SER A 103 -18.61 3.96 -11.46
N SER A 104 -19.04 4.22 -10.21
CA SER A 104 -20.44 4.56 -9.88
C SER A 104 -20.87 5.99 -10.31
N GLY A 105 -20.18 6.61 -11.26
CA GLY A 105 -20.52 7.92 -11.81
C GLY A 105 -20.00 9.11 -11.02
N ARG A 106 -19.14 8.87 -10.02
CA ARG A 106 -18.48 9.95 -9.28
C ARG A 106 -17.43 10.65 -10.13
N LYS A 107 -17.43 11.97 -10.13
CA LYS A 107 -16.36 12.74 -10.79
C LYS A 107 -15.06 12.58 -9.99
N PRO A 108 -13.94 12.14 -10.61
CA PRO A 108 -12.68 11.99 -9.93
C PRO A 108 -12.20 13.33 -9.35
N ARG A 109 -11.91 13.37 -8.05
CA ARG A 109 -11.41 14.54 -7.32
C ARG A 109 -10.22 14.16 -6.45
N ILE A 110 -9.17 14.98 -6.44
CA ILE A 110 -8.02 14.79 -5.57
C ILE A 110 -8.44 14.75 -4.08
N ALA A 111 -9.48 15.51 -3.72
CA ALA A 111 -10.02 15.55 -2.36
C ALA A 111 -10.52 14.19 -1.83
N TYR A 112 -10.72 13.19 -2.70
CA TYR A 112 -11.04 11.82 -2.27
C TYR A 112 -9.79 11.02 -1.85
N GLY A 113 -8.60 11.51 -2.18
CA GLY A 113 -7.34 10.84 -1.87
C GLY A 113 -7.05 10.72 -0.38
N PRO A 114 -7.04 11.83 0.41
CA PRO A 114 -6.77 11.75 1.84
C PRO A 114 -7.71 10.79 2.60
N PRO A 115 -9.06 10.84 2.45
CA PRO A 115 -9.92 9.86 3.11
C PRO A 115 -9.71 8.43 2.61
N PHE A 116 -9.37 8.21 1.34
CA PHE A 116 -9.01 6.90 0.83
C PHE A 116 -7.72 6.37 1.49
N GLY A 117 -6.66 7.18 1.54
CA GLY A 117 -5.42 6.83 2.21
C GLY A 117 -5.61 6.53 3.70
N ALA A 118 -6.40 7.36 4.39
CA ALA A 118 -6.74 7.13 5.80
C ALA A 118 -7.53 5.83 6.01
N ALA A 119 -8.43 5.45 5.08
CA ALA A 119 -9.15 4.19 5.14
C ALA A 119 -8.22 2.98 4.94
N VAL A 120 -7.25 3.08 4.02
CA VAL A 120 -6.22 2.04 3.81
C VAL A 120 -5.36 1.89 5.07
N TRP A 121 -4.93 2.99 5.66
CA TRP A 121 -4.20 3.00 6.93
C TRP A 121 -4.98 2.34 8.06
N ALA A 122 -6.23 2.77 8.28
CA ALA A 122 -7.08 2.22 9.32
C ALA A 122 -7.33 0.72 9.13
N ASN A 123 -7.51 0.25 7.89
CA ASN A 123 -7.64 -1.17 7.58
C ASN A 123 -6.39 -1.96 8.03
N GLY A 124 -5.19 -1.42 7.87
CA GLY A 124 -3.96 -2.03 8.38
C GLY A 124 -4.01 -2.25 9.90
N TYR A 125 -4.43 -1.25 10.65
CA TYR A 125 -4.56 -1.33 12.13
C TYR A 125 -5.77 -2.14 12.61
N VAL A 126 -6.61 -2.64 11.73
CA VAL A 126 -7.64 -3.65 12.04
C VAL A 126 -7.16 -5.05 11.66
N VAL A 127 -6.70 -5.22 10.43
CA VAL A 127 -6.37 -6.55 9.88
C VAL A 127 -5.07 -7.10 10.47
N LEU A 128 -4.03 -6.30 10.60
CA LEU A 128 -2.73 -6.78 11.08
C LEU A 128 -2.74 -7.21 12.56
N PRO A 129 -3.44 -6.54 13.47
CA PRO A 129 -3.65 -7.07 14.82
C PRO A 129 -4.44 -8.38 14.84
N LEU A 130 -5.49 -8.52 14.03
CA LEU A 130 -6.26 -9.78 13.93
C LEU A 130 -5.38 -10.94 13.43
N LEU A 131 -4.38 -10.66 12.62
CA LEU A 131 -3.37 -11.64 12.20
C LEU A 131 -2.25 -11.81 13.25
N GLY A 132 -2.25 -11.05 14.35
CA GLY A 132 -1.18 -11.04 15.34
C GLY A 132 0.18 -10.61 14.76
N VAL A 133 0.17 -9.70 13.78
CA VAL A 133 1.38 -9.08 13.17
C VAL A 133 1.66 -7.73 13.82
N TYR A 134 0.62 -6.99 14.12
CA TYR A 134 0.68 -5.72 14.85
C TYR A 134 0.12 -5.87 16.26
N GLU A 135 0.55 -5.01 17.14
CA GLU A 135 -0.14 -4.73 18.40
C GLU A 135 -1.44 -3.94 18.10
N PRO A 136 -2.42 -3.96 19.02
CA PRO A 136 -3.57 -3.07 18.95
C PRO A 136 -3.17 -1.60 18.86
N ILE A 137 -3.91 -0.79 18.13
CA ILE A 137 -3.55 0.60 17.80
C ILE A 137 -3.25 1.47 19.03
N TRP A 138 -3.86 1.20 20.16
CA TRP A 138 -3.65 1.93 21.41
C TRP A 138 -2.31 1.64 22.11
N HIS A 139 -1.51 0.70 21.59
CA HIS A 139 -0.16 0.40 22.08
C HIS A 139 0.93 1.21 21.35
N TYR A 140 0.55 1.96 20.31
CA TYR A 140 1.48 2.79 19.56
C TYR A 140 1.43 4.24 20.02
N ASP A 141 2.59 4.90 20.04
CA ASP A 141 2.67 6.34 20.28
C ASP A 141 2.14 7.16 19.08
N LEU A 142 1.75 8.40 19.35
CA LEU A 142 1.18 9.29 18.34
C LEU A 142 2.18 9.66 17.22
N GLN A 143 3.48 9.61 17.50
CA GLN A 143 4.50 9.90 16.49
C GLN A 143 4.56 8.78 15.45
N THR A 144 4.56 7.53 15.90
CA THR A 144 4.51 6.34 15.04
C THR A 144 3.23 6.33 14.21
N LEU A 145 2.07 6.49 14.85
CA LEU A 145 0.78 6.53 14.14
C LEU A 145 0.71 7.68 13.14
N GLY A 146 1.21 8.86 13.52
CA GLY A 146 1.21 10.03 12.65
C GLY A 146 2.17 9.90 11.47
N LYS A 147 3.31 9.25 11.63
CA LYS A 147 4.26 8.96 10.55
C LYS A 147 3.64 8.00 9.53
N ASP A 148 3.05 6.92 10.02
CA ASP A 148 2.42 5.91 9.18
C ASP A 148 1.17 6.47 8.46
N LEU A 149 0.33 7.22 9.15
CA LEU A 149 -0.80 7.91 8.52
C LEU A 149 -0.36 8.85 7.40
N ARG A 150 0.71 9.64 7.60
CA ARG A 150 1.22 10.55 6.55
C ARG A 150 1.62 9.80 5.29
N ALA A 151 2.31 8.65 5.43
CA ALA A 151 2.67 7.80 4.30
C ALA A 151 1.42 7.37 3.51
N HIS A 152 0.39 6.93 4.19
CA HIS A 152 -0.87 6.52 3.58
C HIS A 152 -1.67 7.70 2.99
N LEU A 153 -1.59 8.89 3.57
CA LEU A 153 -2.17 10.10 2.96
C LEU A 153 -1.45 10.47 1.66
N VAL A 154 -0.13 10.30 1.58
CA VAL A 154 0.64 10.45 0.33
C VAL A 154 0.16 9.42 -0.70
N PHE A 155 0.07 8.14 -0.32
CA PHE A 155 -0.48 7.08 -1.17
C PHE A 155 -1.84 7.46 -1.75
N GLY A 156 -2.80 7.75 -0.89
CA GLY A 156 -4.18 8.02 -1.31
C GLY A 156 -4.30 9.28 -2.16
N THR A 157 -3.61 10.37 -1.78
CA THR A 157 -3.65 11.64 -2.52
C THR A 157 -3.04 11.47 -3.92
N THR A 158 -1.91 10.79 -4.03
CA THR A 158 -1.23 10.54 -5.31
C THR A 158 -2.05 9.60 -6.18
N THR A 159 -2.65 8.55 -5.60
CA THR A 159 -3.57 7.66 -6.31
C THR A 159 -4.75 8.44 -6.89
N ALA A 160 -5.41 9.30 -6.11
CA ALA A 160 -6.53 10.09 -6.58
C ALA A 160 -6.14 11.10 -7.68
N ALA A 161 -4.96 11.71 -7.55
CA ALA A 161 -4.43 12.63 -8.56
C ALA A 161 -4.12 11.90 -9.88
N ALA A 162 -3.41 10.77 -9.81
CA ALA A 162 -3.08 9.95 -10.97
C ALA A 162 -4.34 9.41 -11.66
N PHE A 163 -5.30 8.91 -10.90
CA PHE A 163 -6.58 8.42 -11.43
C PHE A 163 -7.34 9.53 -12.16
N ARG A 164 -7.38 10.74 -11.60
CA ARG A 164 -8.00 11.89 -12.26
C ARG A 164 -7.33 12.22 -13.60
N LEU A 165 -5.99 12.15 -13.66
CA LEU A 165 -5.23 12.39 -14.89
C LEU A 165 -5.52 11.30 -15.94
N ILE A 166 -5.57 10.03 -15.55
CA ILE A 166 -5.94 8.90 -16.43
C ILE A 166 -7.34 9.13 -17.01
N CYS A 167 -8.33 9.46 -16.17
CA CYS A 167 -9.69 9.74 -16.63
C CYS A 167 -9.75 10.95 -17.59
N ALA A 168 -8.93 11.99 -17.36
CA ALA A 168 -8.88 13.15 -18.27
C ALA A 168 -8.27 12.78 -19.62
N ALA A 169 -7.25 11.93 -19.64
CA ALA A 169 -6.62 11.47 -20.88
C ALA A 169 -7.53 10.57 -21.72
N GLU A 170 -8.32 9.69 -21.07
CA GLU A 170 -9.27 8.80 -21.78
C GLU A 170 -10.56 9.52 -22.19
N GLY A 171 -10.92 10.59 -21.51
CA GLY A 171 -12.11 11.41 -21.79
C GLY A 171 -11.92 12.45 -22.88
N GLY A 172 -10.79 12.48 -23.60
CA GLY A 172 -10.33 13.43 -24.66
C GLY A 172 -11.36 14.42 -25.23
N PRO A 173 -10.95 15.53 -25.85
CA PRO A 173 -11.82 16.66 -26.12
C PRO A 173 -13.08 16.31 -26.89
#